data_8e46fda086e6d701520f7554a16fb421
#
_entry.id   8e46fda086e6d701520f7554a16fb421
#
_cell.length_a   1.000
_cell.length_b   1.000
_cell.length_c   1.000
_cell.angle_alpha   90.00
_cell.angle_beta   90.00
_cell.angle_gamma   90.00
#
_symmetry.space_group_name_H-M   'P 1'
#
loop_
_entity.id
_entity.type
_entity.pdbx_description
1 polymer ?
#
loop_
_entity_poly.entity_id
_entity_poly.type
_entity_poly.pdbx_seq_one_letter_code
_entity_poly.pdbx_strand_id
1 'polypeptide(L)'
;MAVVMVSLVSVFAGCSEKMTVNGVTSSSQPTTQPTTSVTSLPSPVPTLAPDTLQPTATTTPVATTKQQATASVKPSPITKPPSFSTAADAKKVIEARAQEVVAVLKEKNISKLAKLVHPQKGVQFSPYSYIDTATDIQVQGSNLATLWASTSLTHWGTFDGSGDPIDLTMPNYWAKFVYNANFAAAPQISYNTMIGKGNMVNNVFSVYPTSSYITVEYHFPGFDTQYQGMDWTSLRLVFEYTGSQWYVVAIVHDQHTM
;
A
#
# COMPACT_ATOMS: atom_id res chain seq x y z
N MET A 1 -31.30 -47.48 32.93
CA MET A 1 -31.95 -46.14 33.04
C MET A 1 -32.04 -45.56 31.65
N ALA A 2 -33.25 -45.53 31.15
CA ALA A 2 -33.56 -45.02 29.80
C ALA A 2 -33.83 -43.51 29.90
N VAL A 3 -33.18 -42.70 29.07
CA VAL A 3 -33.49 -41.29 28.94
C VAL A 3 -34.20 -41.08 27.61
N VAL A 4 -35.44 -40.59 27.72
CA VAL A 4 -36.38 -40.34 26.63
C VAL A 4 -36.00 -39.03 25.94
N MET A 5 -35.82 -39.09 24.61
CA MET A 5 -35.76 -37.90 23.75
C MET A 5 -37.17 -37.37 23.51
N VAL A 6 -37.39 -36.10 23.78
CA VAL A 6 -38.59 -35.37 23.37
C VAL A 6 -38.23 -34.46 22.22
N SER A 7 -38.75 -34.78 21.03
CA SER A 7 -38.66 -33.91 19.84
C SER A 7 -39.81 -32.93 19.84
N LEU A 8 -39.51 -31.65 19.82
CA LEU A 8 -40.47 -30.56 19.63
C LEU A 8 -40.49 -30.15 18.17
N VAL A 9 -41.55 -30.45 17.47
CA VAL A 9 -41.81 -29.99 16.09
C VAL A 9 -42.64 -28.72 16.17
N SER A 10 -42.07 -27.58 15.75
CA SER A 10 -42.81 -26.33 15.59
C SER A 10 -43.14 -26.11 14.12
N VAL A 11 -44.45 -26.17 13.84
CA VAL A 11 -45.05 -25.85 12.54
C VAL A 11 -45.31 -24.34 12.51
N PHE A 12 -44.69 -23.60 11.61
CA PHE A 12 -45.12 -22.24 11.28
C PHE A 12 -45.87 -22.23 9.95
N ALA A 13 -47.16 -21.85 10.05
CA ALA A 13 -48.04 -21.62 8.91
C ALA A 13 -47.67 -20.30 8.22
N GLY A 14 -47.53 -20.34 6.89
CA GLY A 14 -47.28 -19.16 6.07
C GLY A 14 -48.55 -18.35 5.82
N CYS A 15 -48.46 -17.04 5.90
CA CYS A 15 -49.40 -16.12 5.27
C CYS A 15 -48.73 -15.49 4.04
N SER A 16 -49.33 -15.73 2.88
CA SER A 16 -48.95 -15.12 1.61
C SER A 16 -49.83 -13.89 1.39
N GLU A 17 -49.24 -12.68 1.43
CA GLU A 17 -49.90 -11.46 0.97
C GLU A 17 -49.45 -11.13 -0.46
N LYS A 18 -50.47 -11.09 -1.34
CA LYS A 18 -50.33 -10.57 -2.72
C LYS A 18 -50.31 -9.05 -2.69
N MET A 19 -49.24 -8.43 -3.11
CA MET A 19 -49.21 -7.01 -3.46
C MET A 19 -49.52 -6.82 -4.94
N THR A 20 -50.55 -6.07 -5.20
CA THR A 20 -51.03 -5.65 -6.52
C THR A 20 -50.12 -4.51 -7.04
N VAL A 21 -49.61 -4.66 -8.24
CA VAL A 21 -48.81 -3.64 -8.95
C VAL A 21 -49.78 -2.68 -9.66
N ASN A 22 -49.82 -1.41 -9.23
CA ASN A 22 -50.39 -0.31 -9.99
C ASN A 22 -49.32 0.31 -10.89
N GLY A 23 -49.55 0.26 -12.19
CA GLY A 23 -48.72 0.92 -13.19
C GLY A 23 -48.85 2.44 -13.16
N VAL A 24 -47.70 3.09 -13.25
CA VAL A 24 -47.61 4.54 -13.60
C VAL A 24 -46.79 4.67 -14.84
N THR A 25 -47.45 5.06 -15.90
CA THR A 25 -46.85 5.52 -17.17
C THR A 25 -46.11 6.82 -16.97
N SER A 26 -44.81 6.85 -17.21
CA SER A 26 -44.03 8.08 -17.25
C SER A 26 -43.75 8.49 -18.69
N SER A 27 -44.20 9.68 -19.01
CA SER A 27 -44.06 10.36 -20.28
C SER A 27 -42.65 10.90 -20.45
N SER A 28 -42.03 10.60 -21.57
CA SER A 28 -40.76 11.16 -22.02
C SER A 28 -40.96 12.56 -22.60
N GLN A 29 -40.26 13.57 -22.08
CA GLN A 29 -40.12 14.87 -22.70
C GLN A 29 -38.64 15.20 -22.91
N PRO A 30 -38.24 15.63 -24.12
CA PRO A 30 -36.85 15.96 -24.40
C PRO A 30 -36.54 17.38 -23.96
N THR A 31 -35.51 17.56 -23.14
CA THR A 31 -34.98 18.88 -22.78
C THR A 31 -33.82 19.25 -23.70
N THR A 32 -34.01 20.34 -24.40
CA THR A 32 -33.06 20.98 -25.29
C THR A 32 -31.90 21.60 -24.53
N GLN A 33 -30.69 21.29 -24.96
CA GLN A 33 -29.41 21.83 -24.50
C GLN A 33 -29.17 23.22 -25.12
N PRO A 34 -28.78 24.26 -24.39
CA PRO A 34 -28.24 25.47 -24.99
C PRO A 34 -26.73 25.35 -25.17
N THR A 35 -26.31 25.44 -26.43
CA THR A 35 -24.93 25.59 -26.84
C THR A 35 -24.47 27.02 -26.52
N THR A 36 -23.49 27.19 -25.65
CA THR A 36 -22.77 28.45 -25.50
C THR A 36 -21.37 28.32 -26.12
N SER A 37 -21.17 29.00 -27.20
CA SER A 37 -19.88 29.22 -27.84
C SER A 37 -19.06 30.17 -26.99
N VAL A 38 -17.85 29.76 -26.55
CA VAL A 38 -16.88 30.66 -25.92
C VAL A 38 -15.78 31.00 -26.93
N THR A 39 -15.72 32.25 -27.24
CA THR A 39 -14.72 32.91 -28.08
C THR A 39 -13.37 32.94 -27.39
N SER A 40 -12.33 32.47 -28.06
CA SER A 40 -10.93 32.53 -27.59
C SER A 40 -10.37 33.94 -27.76
N LEU A 41 -9.80 34.51 -26.69
CA LEU A 41 -8.93 35.69 -26.73
C LEU A 41 -7.46 35.25 -26.80
N PRO A 42 -6.61 35.95 -27.57
CA PRO A 42 -5.19 35.61 -27.65
C PRO A 42 -4.37 36.17 -26.48
N SER A 43 -3.44 35.35 -25.99
CA SER A 43 -2.39 35.72 -25.04
C SER A 43 -1.40 36.73 -25.64
N PRO A 44 -0.91 37.70 -24.87
CA PRO A 44 0.22 38.52 -25.27
C PRO A 44 1.56 37.83 -25.00
N VAL A 45 2.44 37.89 -25.99
CA VAL A 45 3.84 37.48 -25.95
C VAL A 45 4.65 38.57 -25.23
N PRO A 46 5.55 38.29 -24.29
CA PRO A 46 6.53 39.25 -23.82
C PRO A 46 7.79 39.21 -24.70
N THR A 47 8.11 40.35 -25.24
CA THR A 47 9.29 40.71 -26.01
C THR A 47 10.55 40.72 -25.14
N LEU A 48 11.60 40.08 -25.63
CA LEU A 48 12.97 40.17 -25.13
C LEU A 48 13.60 41.53 -25.45
N ALA A 49 14.28 42.16 -24.51
CA ALA A 49 15.33 43.14 -24.75
C ALA A 49 16.59 42.80 -23.96
N PRO A 50 17.76 42.98 -24.56
CA PRO A 50 19.03 42.61 -23.96
C PRO A 50 19.60 43.77 -23.19
N ASP A 51 20.22 43.50 -22.05
CA ASP A 51 21.17 44.45 -21.49
C ASP A 51 22.42 43.77 -20.93
N THR A 52 23.51 44.13 -21.53
CA THR A 52 24.90 43.75 -21.26
C THR A 52 25.47 44.70 -20.25
N LEU A 53 25.91 44.29 -19.10
CA LEU A 53 26.93 44.98 -18.31
C LEU A 53 27.74 43.96 -17.49
N GLN A 54 29.00 43.90 -17.82
CA GLN A 54 30.08 43.22 -17.15
C GLN A 54 30.58 44.05 -15.98
N PRO A 55 30.80 43.52 -14.80
CA PRO A 55 31.65 44.17 -13.81
C PRO A 55 32.97 43.44 -13.59
N THR A 56 33.96 44.26 -13.58
CA THR A 56 35.37 44.17 -13.32
C THR A 56 35.73 43.32 -12.08
N ALA A 57 36.75 42.49 -12.26
CA ALA A 57 37.38 41.69 -11.20
C ALA A 57 38.15 42.61 -10.21
N THR A 58 37.84 42.46 -8.92
CA THR A 58 38.67 42.97 -7.82
C THR A 58 39.29 41.76 -7.10
N THR A 59 40.61 41.66 -7.20
CA THR A 59 41.40 40.63 -6.50
C THR A 59 41.65 41.03 -5.05
N THR A 60 41.23 40.22 -4.11
CA THR A 60 41.61 40.31 -2.69
C THR A 60 42.41 39.07 -2.30
N PRO A 61 43.48 39.12 -1.51
CA PRO A 61 44.42 38.02 -1.33
C PRO A 61 43.85 36.92 -0.42
N VAL A 62 44.09 35.69 -0.86
CA VAL A 62 43.71 34.44 -0.17
C VAL A 62 44.60 34.25 1.07
N ALA A 63 43.97 34.18 2.24
CA ALA A 63 44.59 33.66 3.46
C ALA A 63 44.69 32.13 3.38
N THR A 64 45.88 31.60 3.42
CA THR A 64 46.20 30.17 3.44
C THR A 64 45.72 29.53 4.75
N THR A 65 44.55 28.92 4.77
CA THR A 65 44.11 28.09 5.89
C THR A 65 44.74 26.71 5.74
N LYS A 66 45.50 26.28 6.74
CA LYS A 66 46.08 24.93 6.82
C LYS A 66 44.97 23.89 6.74
N GLN A 67 45.01 23.09 5.70
CA GLN A 67 44.12 21.95 5.48
C GLN A 67 44.45 20.88 6.54
N GLN A 68 43.54 20.73 7.50
CA GLN A 68 43.57 19.65 8.47
C GLN A 68 43.25 18.37 7.76
N ALA A 69 44.16 17.40 7.78
CA ALA A 69 43.97 16.10 7.17
C ALA A 69 42.76 15.40 7.78
N THR A 70 41.70 15.27 6.99
CA THR A 70 40.58 14.42 7.32
C THR A 70 41.03 12.96 7.30
N ALA A 71 40.92 12.30 8.43
CA ALA A 71 41.21 10.87 8.56
C ALA A 71 40.39 10.12 7.51
N SER A 72 41.08 9.41 6.62
CA SER A 72 40.48 8.50 5.64
C SER A 72 39.72 7.42 6.40
N VAL A 73 38.38 7.50 6.41
CA VAL A 73 37.53 6.45 6.89
C VAL A 73 37.68 5.28 5.91
N LYS A 74 38.40 4.25 6.37
CA LYS A 74 38.52 2.97 5.64
C LYS A 74 37.13 2.47 5.35
N PRO A 75 36.75 2.20 4.08
CA PRO A 75 35.43 1.65 3.80
C PRO A 75 35.29 0.31 4.53
N SER A 76 34.24 0.19 5.33
CA SER A 76 33.87 -1.08 5.94
C SER A 76 33.66 -2.11 4.83
N PRO A 77 34.10 -3.35 5.02
CA PRO A 77 33.90 -4.40 4.02
C PRO A 77 32.42 -4.52 3.71
N ILE A 78 32.04 -4.43 2.44
CA ILE A 78 30.68 -4.72 1.96
C ILE A 78 30.45 -6.20 2.27
N THR A 79 29.80 -6.48 3.37
CA THR A 79 29.35 -7.84 3.69
C THR A 79 28.33 -8.25 2.64
N LYS A 80 28.67 -9.32 1.90
CA LYS A 80 27.71 -9.94 0.97
C LYS A 80 26.41 -10.19 1.72
N PRO A 81 25.26 -9.82 1.16
CA PRO A 81 23.97 -10.10 1.81
C PRO A 81 23.87 -11.61 2.12
N PRO A 82 23.28 -11.98 3.26
CA PRO A 82 23.06 -13.37 3.59
C PRO A 82 22.23 -14.03 2.49
N SER A 83 22.52 -15.31 2.19
CA SER A 83 21.72 -16.06 1.23
C SER A 83 20.28 -16.19 1.72
N PHE A 84 19.32 -15.91 0.86
CA PHE A 84 17.87 -16.06 1.12
C PHE A 84 17.16 -16.70 -0.07
N SER A 85 17.86 -17.54 -0.80
CA SER A 85 17.37 -18.21 -2.02
C SER A 85 16.25 -19.23 -1.75
N THR A 86 16.15 -19.74 -0.53
CA THR A 86 15.05 -20.63 -0.13
C THR A 86 14.13 -19.94 0.88
N ALA A 87 12.90 -20.43 1.01
CA ALA A 87 11.96 -19.96 2.03
C ALA A 87 12.53 -20.09 3.45
N ALA A 88 13.25 -21.17 3.73
CA ALA A 88 13.89 -21.43 5.01
C ALA A 88 15.03 -20.43 5.30
N ASP A 89 15.85 -20.10 4.30
CA ASP A 89 16.92 -19.12 4.45
C ASP A 89 16.36 -17.71 4.56
N ALA A 90 15.34 -17.36 3.76
CA ALA A 90 14.62 -16.12 3.87
C ALA A 90 14.04 -15.93 5.29
N LYS A 91 13.38 -16.97 5.83
CA LYS A 91 12.87 -16.95 7.20
C LYS A 91 13.94 -16.62 8.22
N LYS A 92 15.06 -17.36 8.21
CA LYS A 92 16.17 -17.14 9.18
C LYS A 92 16.67 -15.71 9.20
N VAL A 93 16.65 -15.06 8.03
CA VAL A 93 17.22 -13.72 7.85
C VAL A 93 16.23 -12.62 8.21
N ILE A 94 14.93 -12.80 7.91
CA ILE A 94 13.97 -11.69 7.94
C ILE A 94 12.93 -11.77 9.06
N GLU A 95 12.73 -12.97 9.68
CA GLU A 95 11.60 -13.19 10.59
C GLU A 95 11.51 -12.14 11.70
N ALA A 96 12.62 -11.87 12.39
CA ALA A 96 12.63 -10.88 13.47
C ALA A 96 12.25 -9.46 12.98
N ARG A 97 12.77 -9.05 11.82
CA ARG A 97 12.45 -7.75 11.22
C ARG A 97 10.98 -7.69 10.77
N ALA A 98 10.46 -8.76 10.19
CA ALA A 98 9.08 -8.84 9.76
C ALA A 98 8.11 -8.79 10.95
N GLN A 99 8.43 -9.47 12.05
CA GLN A 99 7.69 -9.39 13.31
C GLN A 99 7.72 -7.98 13.91
N GLU A 100 8.85 -7.30 13.87
CA GLU A 100 8.96 -5.91 14.30
C GLU A 100 8.04 -5.00 13.48
N VAL A 101 8.08 -5.13 12.13
CA VAL A 101 7.25 -4.29 11.26
C VAL A 101 5.77 -4.57 11.50
N VAL A 102 5.32 -5.83 11.51
CA VAL A 102 3.89 -6.14 11.70
C VAL A 102 3.38 -5.68 13.08
N ALA A 103 4.21 -5.72 14.12
CA ALA A 103 3.85 -5.17 15.42
C ALA A 103 3.71 -3.63 15.38
N VAL A 104 4.62 -2.95 14.69
CA VAL A 104 4.55 -1.49 14.47
C VAL A 104 3.31 -1.09 13.67
N LEU A 105 2.91 -1.91 12.67
CA LEU A 105 1.67 -1.69 11.91
C LEU A 105 0.44 -1.85 12.82
N LYS A 106 0.41 -2.88 13.67
CA LYS A 106 -0.65 -3.11 14.67
C LYS A 106 -0.81 -1.92 15.62
N GLU A 107 0.31 -1.41 16.12
CA GLU A 107 0.36 -0.28 17.04
C GLU A 107 0.04 1.06 16.37
N LYS A 108 -0.03 1.10 15.03
CA LYS A 108 -0.12 2.35 14.24
C LYS A 108 1.00 3.34 14.60
N ASN A 109 2.18 2.81 14.92
CA ASN A 109 3.31 3.64 15.36
C ASN A 109 4.07 4.19 14.15
N ILE A 110 3.56 5.28 13.59
CA ILE A 110 4.07 5.89 12.36
C ILE A 110 5.53 6.35 12.52
N SER A 111 5.91 6.85 13.69
CA SER A 111 7.28 7.29 13.97
C SER A 111 8.28 6.13 13.99
N LYS A 112 7.88 4.95 14.48
CA LYS A 112 8.70 3.74 14.37
C LYS A 112 8.73 3.21 12.95
N LEU A 113 7.58 3.18 12.25
CA LEU A 113 7.52 2.72 10.85
C LEU A 113 8.45 3.54 9.97
N ALA A 114 8.47 4.88 10.13
CA ALA A 114 9.34 5.77 9.36
C ALA A 114 10.83 5.37 9.41
N LYS A 115 11.28 4.77 10.51
CA LYS A 115 12.66 4.29 10.70
C LYS A 115 12.91 2.91 10.08
N LEU A 116 11.84 2.16 9.79
CA LEU A 116 11.89 0.82 9.20
C LEU A 116 11.68 0.85 7.69
N VAL A 117 11.22 1.98 7.15
CA VAL A 117 11.05 2.22 5.70
C VAL A 117 12.40 2.46 5.04
N HIS A 118 12.54 1.99 3.81
CA HIS A 118 13.76 2.16 3.02
C HIS A 118 14.13 3.65 2.85
N PRO A 119 15.34 4.07 3.20
CA PRO A 119 15.67 5.49 3.33
C PRO A 119 15.70 6.27 2.00
N GLN A 120 15.96 5.59 0.86
CA GLN A 120 15.96 6.23 -0.46
C GLN A 120 14.69 5.92 -1.25
N LYS A 121 14.19 4.68 -1.18
CA LYS A 121 13.01 4.25 -1.96
C LYS A 121 11.69 4.61 -1.31
N GLY A 122 11.66 4.74 0.03
CA GLY A 122 10.40 4.84 0.75
C GLY A 122 9.68 3.49 0.86
N VAL A 123 8.38 3.52 1.08
CA VAL A 123 7.50 2.35 1.11
C VAL A 123 6.34 2.54 0.15
N GLN A 124 6.09 1.55 -0.70
CA GLN A 124 4.95 1.48 -1.61
C GLN A 124 3.76 0.86 -0.89
N PHE A 125 2.59 1.44 -1.09
CA PHE A 125 1.32 0.91 -0.61
C PHE A 125 0.50 0.43 -1.80
N SER A 126 0.16 -0.87 -1.81
CA SER A 126 -0.68 -1.45 -2.86
C SER A 126 -1.95 -2.01 -2.21
N PRO A 127 -3.15 -1.57 -2.64
CA PRO A 127 -4.42 -2.04 -2.06
C PRO A 127 -4.75 -3.49 -2.43
N TYR A 128 -4.07 -4.03 -3.46
CA TYR A 128 -4.29 -5.38 -3.97
C TYR A 128 -2.98 -6.06 -4.39
N SER A 129 -3.07 -7.35 -4.75
CA SER A 129 -1.91 -8.18 -5.13
C SER A 129 -1.24 -7.77 -6.44
N TYR A 130 -1.95 -7.06 -7.33
CA TYR A 130 -1.34 -6.44 -8.50
C TYR A 130 -0.73 -5.10 -8.11
N ILE A 131 0.58 -5.03 -8.17
CA ILE A 131 1.35 -3.81 -7.87
C ILE A 131 1.49 -3.02 -9.17
N ASP A 132 0.97 -1.80 -9.18
CA ASP A 132 1.17 -0.84 -10.26
C ASP A 132 2.20 0.21 -9.83
N THR A 133 3.44 0.02 -10.25
CA THR A 133 4.54 0.93 -9.89
C THR A 133 4.39 2.35 -10.45
N ALA A 134 3.45 2.59 -11.36
CA ALA A 134 3.17 3.90 -11.92
C ALA A 134 2.11 4.67 -11.12
N THR A 135 1.16 3.98 -10.51
CA THR A 135 0.00 4.59 -9.87
C THR A 135 -0.09 4.35 -8.36
N ASP A 136 0.46 3.24 -7.86
CA ASP A 136 0.50 2.95 -6.42
C ASP A 136 1.30 4.01 -5.67
N ILE A 137 0.80 4.38 -4.50
CA ILE A 137 1.39 5.46 -3.71
C ILE A 137 2.68 5.02 -3.03
N GLN A 138 3.76 5.73 -3.31
CA GLN A 138 5.05 5.56 -2.65
C GLN A 138 5.34 6.72 -1.69
N VAL A 139 5.65 6.41 -0.43
CA VAL A 139 5.82 7.38 0.64
C VAL A 139 7.21 7.27 1.25
N GLN A 140 7.94 8.38 1.31
CA GLN A 140 9.20 8.46 2.06
C GLN A 140 8.93 8.39 3.56
N GLY A 141 9.82 7.74 4.33
CA GLY A 141 9.68 7.64 5.78
C GLY A 141 9.44 9.00 6.46
N SER A 142 10.13 10.06 6.00
CA SER A 142 9.96 11.44 6.49
C SER A 142 8.56 12.01 6.30
N ASN A 143 7.81 11.53 5.31
CA ASN A 143 6.50 12.05 4.95
C ASN A 143 5.34 11.27 5.57
N LEU A 144 5.60 10.09 6.16
CA LEU A 144 4.56 9.25 6.75
C LEU A 144 3.76 9.95 7.85
N ALA A 145 4.43 10.72 8.72
CA ALA A 145 3.75 11.44 9.81
C ALA A 145 2.82 12.54 9.27
N THR A 146 3.25 13.27 8.25
CA THR A 146 2.44 14.31 7.59
C THR A 146 1.24 13.69 6.88
N LEU A 147 1.45 12.61 6.14
CA LEU A 147 0.36 11.89 5.46
C LEU A 147 -0.64 11.30 6.48
N TRP A 148 -0.14 10.75 7.60
CA TRP A 148 -0.99 10.21 8.66
C TRP A 148 -1.88 11.27 9.32
N ALA A 149 -1.36 12.48 9.53
CA ALA A 149 -2.09 13.58 10.15
C ALA A 149 -3.00 14.33 9.17
N SER A 150 -2.86 14.09 7.86
CA SER A 150 -3.65 14.76 6.84
C SER A 150 -5.10 14.30 6.86
N THR A 151 -6.01 15.26 6.76
CA THR A 151 -7.45 15.03 6.54
C THR A 151 -7.83 15.01 5.06
N SER A 152 -6.90 15.33 4.17
CA SER A 152 -7.12 15.29 2.72
C SER A 152 -7.21 13.86 2.23
N LEU A 153 -8.08 13.63 1.25
CA LEU A 153 -8.16 12.35 0.56
C LEU A 153 -6.94 12.18 -0.36
N THR A 154 -6.42 10.97 -0.36
CA THR A 154 -5.39 10.52 -1.30
C THR A 154 -6.03 9.47 -2.20
N HIS A 155 -5.75 9.53 -3.49
CA HIS A 155 -6.17 8.51 -4.44
C HIS A 155 -5.20 7.33 -4.38
N TRP A 156 -5.69 6.14 -3.92
CA TRP A 156 -4.89 4.94 -3.72
C TRP A 156 -5.05 3.90 -4.84
N GLY A 157 -5.77 4.24 -5.90
CA GLY A 157 -6.15 3.34 -7.00
C GLY A 157 -7.66 3.17 -7.08
N THR A 158 -8.12 2.03 -7.58
CA THR A 158 -9.54 1.74 -7.76
C THR A 158 -9.94 0.44 -7.06
N PHE A 159 -11.19 0.36 -6.60
CA PHE A 159 -11.73 -0.88 -6.07
C PHE A 159 -11.85 -1.93 -7.17
N ASP A 160 -11.33 -3.13 -6.90
CA ASP A 160 -11.53 -4.26 -7.79
C ASP A 160 -13.03 -4.61 -7.87
N GLY A 161 -13.49 -4.99 -9.06
CA GLY A 161 -14.89 -5.28 -9.36
C GLY A 161 -15.73 -4.05 -9.73
N SER A 162 -15.75 -2.96 -8.94
CA SER A 162 -16.55 -1.77 -9.26
C SER A 162 -15.80 -0.74 -10.12
N GLY A 163 -14.47 -0.67 -10.00
CA GLY A 163 -13.66 0.37 -10.63
C GLY A 163 -13.77 1.76 -9.98
N ASP A 164 -14.52 1.89 -8.88
CA ASP A 164 -14.65 3.16 -8.16
C ASP A 164 -13.29 3.59 -7.57
N PRO A 165 -13.03 4.91 -7.45
CA PRO A 165 -11.79 5.38 -6.86
C PRO A 165 -11.67 5.03 -5.37
N ILE A 166 -10.48 4.63 -4.95
CA ILE A 166 -10.11 4.46 -3.54
C ILE A 166 -9.56 5.80 -3.04
N ASP A 167 -10.46 6.74 -2.74
CA ASP A 167 -10.11 8.07 -2.23
C ASP A 167 -10.29 8.08 -0.71
N LEU A 168 -9.20 7.88 0.01
CA LEU A 168 -9.20 7.73 1.47
C LEU A 168 -8.11 8.60 2.12
N THR A 169 -8.36 9.02 3.37
CA THR A 169 -7.26 9.48 4.24
C THR A 169 -6.35 8.30 4.58
N MET A 170 -5.08 8.56 4.93
CA MET A 170 -4.15 7.51 5.33
C MET A 170 -4.68 6.64 6.49
N PRO A 171 -5.29 7.17 7.58
CA PRO A 171 -5.89 6.33 8.62
C PRO A 171 -7.01 5.40 8.12
N ASN A 172 -7.84 5.86 7.18
CA ASN A 172 -8.91 5.05 6.60
C ASN A 172 -8.37 3.99 5.63
N TYR A 173 -7.38 4.33 4.80
CA TYR A 173 -6.66 3.38 3.98
C TYR A 173 -6.00 2.30 4.84
N TRP A 174 -5.34 2.71 5.94
CA TRP A 174 -4.70 1.79 6.86
C TRP A 174 -5.66 0.76 7.45
N ALA A 175 -6.82 1.22 7.90
CA ALA A 175 -7.84 0.34 8.47
C ALA A 175 -8.40 -0.66 7.46
N LYS A 176 -8.40 -0.31 6.17
CA LYS A 176 -8.98 -1.14 5.10
C LYS A 176 -7.95 -2.02 4.39
N PHE A 177 -6.72 -1.52 4.15
CA PHE A 177 -5.74 -2.17 3.29
C PHE A 177 -4.36 -2.40 3.93
N VAL A 178 -4.11 -1.94 5.17
CA VAL A 178 -2.84 -2.21 5.85
C VAL A 178 -3.02 -3.12 7.04
N TYR A 179 -3.99 -2.82 7.91
CA TYR A 179 -4.22 -3.62 9.11
C TYR A 179 -5.71 -3.84 9.36
N ASN A 180 -6.38 -4.49 8.41
CA ASN A 180 -7.80 -4.86 8.46
C ASN A 180 -8.07 -6.15 9.26
N ALA A 181 -7.01 -6.89 9.59
CA ALA A 181 -7.02 -8.07 10.45
C ALA A 181 -5.83 -8.04 11.42
N ASN A 182 -5.86 -8.88 12.46
CA ASN A 182 -4.74 -8.98 13.41
C ASN A 182 -3.56 -9.79 12.83
N PHE A 183 -2.89 -9.26 11.82
CA PHE A 183 -1.80 -9.94 11.12
C PHE A 183 -0.64 -10.36 12.03
N ALA A 184 -0.43 -9.68 13.17
CA ALA A 184 0.55 -10.13 14.17
C ALA A 184 0.21 -11.49 14.82
N ALA A 185 -1.03 -11.97 14.65
CA ALA A 185 -1.49 -13.29 15.07
C ALA A 185 -2.01 -14.13 13.89
N ALA A 186 -1.51 -13.87 12.68
CA ALA A 186 -1.91 -14.62 11.50
C ALA A 186 -1.59 -16.12 11.67
N PRO A 187 -2.55 -17.02 11.36
CA PRO A 187 -2.35 -18.46 11.53
C PRO A 187 -1.37 -19.06 10.52
N GLN A 188 -1.13 -18.37 9.42
CA GLN A 188 -0.20 -18.80 8.38
C GLN A 188 0.75 -17.67 8.01
N ILE A 189 2.05 -18.00 7.96
CA ILE A 189 3.10 -17.06 7.56
C ILE A 189 4.00 -17.77 6.54
N SER A 190 4.31 -17.10 5.43
CA SER A 190 5.24 -17.61 4.43
C SER A 190 6.34 -16.61 4.12
N TYR A 191 7.43 -17.14 3.55
CA TYR A 191 8.62 -16.39 3.19
C TYR A 191 8.97 -16.70 1.74
N ASN A 192 9.03 -15.70 0.88
CA ASN A 192 9.25 -15.85 -0.57
C ASN A 192 8.32 -16.88 -1.23
N THR A 193 7.14 -17.06 -0.67
CA THR A 193 6.12 -18.00 -1.17
C THR A 193 4.75 -17.37 -0.97
N MET A 194 3.85 -17.47 -1.96
CA MET A 194 2.48 -16.94 -1.87
C MET A 194 1.53 -18.00 -1.31
N ILE A 195 0.75 -17.62 -0.30
CA ILE A 195 -0.33 -18.43 0.28
C ILE A 195 -1.68 -17.98 -0.30
N GLY A 196 -2.03 -16.71 -0.12
CA GLY A 196 -3.28 -16.14 -0.62
C GLY A 196 -3.31 -16.12 -2.15
N LYS A 197 -4.39 -16.68 -2.72
CA LYS A 197 -4.61 -16.74 -4.15
C LYS A 197 -6.02 -16.31 -4.44
N GLY A 198 -6.15 -15.07 -4.91
CA GLY A 198 -7.41 -14.48 -5.35
C GLY A 198 -7.59 -14.55 -6.86
N ASN A 199 -8.60 -13.84 -7.35
CA ASN A 199 -8.92 -13.71 -8.77
C ASN A 199 -7.94 -12.76 -9.48
N MET A 200 -7.38 -11.81 -8.73
CA MET A 200 -6.46 -10.81 -9.27
C MET A 200 -5.09 -11.41 -9.57
N VAL A 201 -4.47 -10.93 -10.65
CA VAL A 201 -3.08 -11.29 -10.98
C VAL A 201 -2.16 -10.81 -9.88
N ASN A 202 -1.34 -11.72 -9.35
CA ASN A 202 -0.30 -11.38 -8.40
C ASN A 202 1.04 -11.23 -9.12
N ASN A 203 1.61 -10.02 -9.11
CA ASN A 203 2.87 -9.72 -9.75
C ASN A 203 4.00 -9.37 -8.76
N VAL A 204 3.81 -9.63 -7.45
CA VAL A 204 4.77 -9.25 -6.39
C VAL A 204 6.19 -9.71 -6.72
N PHE A 205 6.38 -10.96 -7.14
CA PHE A 205 7.72 -11.47 -7.47
C PHE A 205 8.28 -10.99 -8.81
N SER A 206 7.43 -10.43 -9.68
CA SER A 206 7.89 -9.77 -10.90
C SER A 206 8.42 -8.37 -10.61
N VAL A 207 7.76 -7.64 -9.69
CA VAL A 207 8.17 -6.30 -9.25
C VAL A 207 9.31 -6.37 -8.23
N TYR A 208 9.24 -7.33 -7.29
CA TYR A 208 10.19 -7.54 -6.21
C TYR A 208 10.77 -8.97 -6.27
N PRO A 209 11.71 -9.24 -7.20
CA PRO A 209 12.26 -10.58 -7.39
C PRO A 209 13.00 -11.08 -6.14
N THR A 210 12.83 -12.36 -5.82
CA THR A 210 13.41 -13.01 -4.64
C THR A 210 14.94 -13.08 -4.65
N SER A 211 15.58 -12.73 -5.75
CA SER A 211 17.04 -12.56 -5.83
C SER A 211 17.55 -11.31 -5.08
N SER A 212 16.70 -10.32 -4.87
CA SER A 212 17.06 -9.02 -4.28
C SER A 212 16.17 -8.61 -3.11
N TYR A 213 14.98 -9.20 -3.00
CA TYR A 213 13.98 -8.87 -2.00
C TYR A 213 13.53 -10.11 -1.24
N ILE A 214 13.07 -9.91 -0.01
CA ILE A 214 12.35 -10.94 0.74
C ILE A 214 10.92 -10.45 0.94
N THR A 215 9.95 -11.28 0.54
CA THR A 215 8.53 -11.07 0.81
C THR A 215 8.09 -11.97 1.95
N VAL A 216 7.44 -11.39 2.96
CA VAL A 216 6.79 -12.13 4.05
C VAL A 216 5.29 -11.92 3.94
N GLU A 217 4.53 -13.01 3.86
CA GLU A 217 3.07 -12.97 3.81
C GLU A 217 2.50 -13.46 5.13
N TYR A 218 1.60 -12.67 5.70
CA TYR A 218 0.73 -12.98 6.84
C TYR A 218 -0.67 -13.24 6.31
N HIS A 219 -1.18 -14.45 6.49
CA HIS A 219 -2.42 -14.91 5.83
C HIS A 219 -3.44 -15.45 6.82
N PHE A 220 -4.70 -15.03 6.62
CA PHE A 220 -5.89 -15.62 7.22
C PHE A 220 -6.68 -16.34 6.13
N PRO A 221 -6.91 -17.66 6.21
CA PRO A 221 -7.59 -18.43 5.17
C PRO A 221 -9.11 -18.21 5.14
N GLY A 222 -9.63 -17.42 6.07
CA GLY A 222 -11.03 -17.06 6.24
C GLY A 222 -11.35 -16.85 7.72
N PHE A 223 -12.48 -16.23 8.00
CA PHE A 223 -12.93 -15.92 9.37
C PHE A 223 -14.23 -16.60 9.72
N ASP A 224 -15.16 -16.73 8.76
CA ASP A 224 -16.48 -17.35 8.96
C ASP A 224 -16.69 -18.48 7.95
N THR A 225 -17.03 -19.65 8.45
CA THR A 225 -17.26 -20.87 7.64
C THR A 225 -18.39 -20.72 6.63
N GLN A 226 -19.35 -19.82 6.87
CA GLN A 226 -20.43 -19.52 5.92
C GLN A 226 -19.93 -18.97 4.59
N TYR A 227 -18.78 -18.27 4.58
CA TYR A 227 -18.16 -17.71 3.38
C TYR A 227 -17.24 -18.69 2.65
N GLN A 228 -17.08 -19.91 3.16
CA GLN A 228 -16.27 -20.97 2.56
C GLN A 228 -14.84 -20.53 2.21
N GLY A 229 -14.27 -19.62 3.03
CA GLY A 229 -12.94 -19.06 2.84
C GLY A 229 -12.88 -17.89 1.87
N MET A 230 -13.99 -17.39 1.32
CA MET A 230 -14.00 -16.19 0.46
C MET A 230 -13.73 -14.89 1.23
N ASP A 231 -13.71 -14.94 2.55
CA ASP A 231 -13.37 -13.84 3.44
C ASP A 231 -11.89 -13.86 3.89
N TRP A 232 -11.03 -14.56 3.13
CA TRP A 232 -9.60 -14.58 3.39
C TRP A 232 -8.95 -13.21 3.17
N THR A 233 -7.85 -12.95 3.88
CA THR A 233 -7.04 -11.75 3.68
C THR A 233 -5.56 -12.03 3.92
N SER A 234 -4.70 -11.32 3.20
CA SER A 234 -3.25 -11.36 3.33
C SER A 234 -2.65 -9.96 3.44
N LEU A 235 -1.61 -9.87 4.23
CA LEU A 235 -0.69 -8.74 4.24
C LEU A 235 0.68 -9.22 3.82
N ARG A 236 1.25 -8.64 2.76
CA ARG A 236 2.62 -8.92 2.31
C ARG A 236 3.52 -7.75 2.60
N LEU A 237 4.61 -8.03 3.30
CA LEU A 237 5.67 -7.08 3.58
C LEU A 237 6.88 -7.45 2.72
N VAL A 238 7.34 -6.50 1.92
CA VAL A 238 8.51 -6.68 1.06
C VAL A 238 9.70 -5.93 1.64
N PHE A 239 10.84 -6.62 1.73
CA PHE A 239 12.05 -6.10 2.35
C PHE A 239 13.23 -6.10 1.38
N GLU A 240 14.08 -5.06 1.50
CA GLU A 240 15.34 -4.94 0.79
C GLU A 240 16.50 -4.74 1.78
N TYR A 241 17.65 -5.38 1.48
CA TYR A 241 18.88 -5.24 2.26
C TYR A 241 19.76 -4.12 1.69
N THR A 242 20.14 -3.15 2.52
CA THR A 242 20.95 -1.98 2.09
C THR A 242 22.44 -2.13 2.40
N GLY A 243 22.91 -3.34 2.73
CA GLY A 243 24.29 -3.58 3.17
C GLY A 243 24.51 -3.44 4.68
N SER A 244 23.54 -2.88 5.40
CA SER A 244 23.55 -2.74 6.86
C SER A 244 22.38 -3.43 7.54
N GLN A 245 21.18 -3.25 7.01
CA GLN A 245 19.96 -3.84 7.58
C GLN A 245 18.86 -3.99 6.50
N TRP A 246 17.81 -4.73 6.87
CA TRP A 246 16.61 -4.90 6.06
C TRP A 246 15.61 -3.78 6.33
N TYR A 247 15.10 -3.16 5.27
CA TYR A 247 14.09 -2.13 5.31
C TYR A 247 12.84 -2.57 4.53
N VAL A 248 11.66 -2.16 4.99
CA VAL A 248 10.42 -2.39 4.24
C VAL A 248 10.36 -1.43 3.05
N VAL A 249 10.08 -1.98 1.87
CA VAL A 249 9.95 -1.23 0.60
C VAL A 249 8.53 -1.28 0.04
N ALA A 250 7.71 -2.28 0.45
CA ALA A 250 6.31 -2.33 0.06
C ALA A 250 5.45 -3.00 1.14
N ILE A 251 4.23 -2.53 1.24
CA ILE A 251 3.12 -3.08 2.03
C ILE A 251 1.98 -3.34 1.05
N VAL A 252 1.71 -4.61 0.78
CA VAL A 252 0.76 -5.06 -0.24
C VAL A 252 -0.36 -5.83 0.44
N HIS A 253 -1.56 -5.37 0.26
CA HIS A 253 -2.76 -6.07 0.71
C HIS A 253 -3.24 -7.05 -0.35
N ASP A 254 -3.93 -8.10 0.09
CA ASP A 254 -4.62 -9.02 -0.80
C ASP A 254 -5.83 -9.63 -0.08
N GLN A 255 -6.90 -9.86 -0.81
CA GLN A 255 -8.13 -10.45 -0.31
C GLN A 255 -8.93 -11.06 -1.46
N HIS A 256 -9.99 -11.79 -1.15
CA HIS A 256 -10.95 -12.18 -2.17
C HIS A 256 -11.63 -10.93 -2.76
N THR A 257 -11.71 -10.90 -4.07
CA THR A 257 -12.40 -9.87 -4.85
C THR A 257 -13.37 -10.55 -5.83
N MET A 258 -14.47 -9.89 -6.15
CA MET A 258 -15.53 -10.44 -7.03
C MET A 258 -15.38 -9.93 -8.45
#